data_1a9a060803c6ac949d17c562e8e82f54
#
_entry.id   1a9a060803c6ac949d17c562e8e82f54
#
_cell.length_a   1.000
_cell.length_b   1.000
_cell.length_c   1.000
_cell.angle_alpha   90.00
_cell.angle_beta   90.00
_cell.angle_gamma   90.00
#
_symmetry.space_group_name_H-M   'P 1'
#
loop_
_entity.id
_entity.type
_entity.pdbx_description
1 polymer ?
#
loop_
_entity_poly.entity_id
_entity_poly.type
_entity_poly.pdbx_seq_one_letter_code
_entity_poly.pdbx_strand_id
1 'polypeptide(L)'
;MSRCEFGVILCLLLPAGVVESAGVDRPNIVFLFADDQRADTIAAHGNSNIQTPNLDRLTREGVSCRQNYCAGSYSGAVCVASRSMIMTGRHWMRIDDTRNWTGLPLLPEVLGKNGYVTHAVGKWHNGRPTLARGFQSGKAIMMGGMCDHTRVPLQDLTGEGELTNSRVGDGFSSTLFADAAIDFLGTQEKSTNPFFLYVAFTAPHDPRNPPESFRQAYYDNPPPLPGNFLPQHPFDNGQVSRGGRDEGLAEWPRQPDVIRDQLCEYYGLITQLDGQIGRILDALEKHGFGEDTIVVYAADHGLALGSHGLLGKQNVYEHSMSCPLVVRGPGIPGNTSTMAMTYLLDLYRTLCGYAGVEVPVGVDGYDLRFVFEGTQKSVRDSVFLAYQDKMRTIRQKNLKLHVYPEINYQFLFDLEADPLEMTNLAKNPDRASDIERLVCEMKAWQQRLGDTLPLTVETPKQKEIDLTGRSRLPDKWQPKWIRDKYFGGRDTPDSQGNPAKKRNE
;
A
#
# COMPACT_ATOMS: atom_id res chain seq x y z
N MET A 1 82.73 7.62 14.81
CA MET A 1 81.94 6.38 15.02
C MET A 1 80.79 6.72 15.96
N SER A 2 79.69 7.02 15.44
CA SER A 2 78.49 7.37 16.20
C SER A 2 77.41 6.30 15.89
N ARG A 3 76.96 5.63 16.95
CA ARG A 3 75.86 4.62 16.85
C ARG A 3 74.52 5.35 16.97
N CYS A 4 73.69 5.21 15.96
CA CYS A 4 72.26 5.57 16.02
C CYS A 4 71.50 4.40 16.61
N GLU A 5 70.88 4.60 17.77
CA GLU A 5 69.90 3.69 18.34
C GLU A 5 68.49 3.97 17.72
N PHE A 6 67.88 2.96 17.09
CA PHE A 6 66.50 3.01 16.60
C PHE A 6 65.55 2.56 17.73
N GLY A 7 64.83 3.48 18.27
CA GLY A 7 63.74 3.17 19.17
C GLY A 7 62.52 2.67 18.40
N VAL A 8 62.08 1.42 18.63
CA VAL A 8 60.82 0.85 18.11
C VAL A 8 59.67 1.28 19.02
N ILE A 9 58.78 2.15 18.53
CA ILE A 9 57.54 2.49 19.19
C ILE A 9 56.52 1.39 18.85
N LEU A 10 56.16 0.57 19.83
CA LEU A 10 55.11 -0.43 19.76
C LEU A 10 53.77 0.26 19.99
N CYS A 11 53.01 0.57 18.91
CA CYS A 11 51.62 1.00 19.01
C CYS A 11 50.73 -0.20 19.38
N LEU A 12 50.29 -0.25 20.61
CA LEU A 12 49.23 -1.14 21.06
C LEU A 12 47.89 -0.68 20.43
N LEU A 13 47.45 -1.36 19.38
CA LEU A 13 46.10 -1.28 18.88
C LEU A 13 45.18 -1.97 19.88
N LEU A 14 44.43 -1.19 20.67
CA LEU A 14 43.28 -1.70 21.42
C LEU A 14 42.19 -2.09 20.41
N PRO A 15 41.58 -3.28 20.54
CA PRO A 15 40.48 -3.62 19.69
C PRO A 15 39.31 -2.65 20.00
N ALA A 16 38.80 -1.98 18.96
CA ALA A 16 37.57 -1.24 19.05
C ALA A 16 36.47 -2.24 19.47
N GLY A 17 35.97 -2.07 20.69
CA GLY A 17 34.85 -2.84 21.18
C GLY A 17 33.66 -2.60 20.24
N VAL A 18 33.22 -3.64 19.56
CA VAL A 18 31.89 -3.68 18.93
C VAL A 18 30.92 -3.53 20.08
N VAL A 19 30.30 -2.37 20.19
CA VAL A 19 29.09 -2.21 21.02
C VAL A 19 28.02 -3.03 20.31
N GLU A 20 27.88 -4.30 20.70
CA GLU A 20 26.66 -5.04 20.39
C GLU A 20 25.51 -4.25 21.02
N SER A 21 24.72 -3.61 20.17
CA SER A 21 23.39 -3.17 20.55
C SER A 21 22.70 -4.41 21.10
N ALA A 22 22.31 -4.39 22.37
CA ALA A 22 21.45 -5.40 22.96
C ALA A 22 20.06 -5.28 22.29
N GLY A 23 19.97 -5.70 21.04
CA GLY A 23 18.71 -5.85 20.34
C GLY A 23 17.93 -6.99 20.98
N VAL A 24 16.63 -6.82 21.16
CA VAL A 24 15.72 -7.89 21.53
C VAL A 24 15.96 -9.03 20.54
N ASP A 25 16.34 -10.19 21.02
CA ASP A 25 16.77 -11.33 20.20
C ASP A 25 15.71 -11.72 19.12
N ARG A 26 14.42 -11.42 19.36
CA ARG A 26 13.32 -11.71 18.44
C ARG A 26 12.12 -10.79 18.77
N PRO A 27 12.02 -9.60 18.16
CA PRO A 27 10.95 -8.67 18.45
C PRO A 27 9.59 -9.20 18.02
N ASN A 28 8.53 -8.77 18.70
CA ASN A 28 7.17 -8.90 18.19
C ASN A 28 7.02 -8.07 16.90
N ILE A 29 6.06 -8.43 16.07
CA ILE A 29 5.79 -7.71 14.82
C ILE A 29 4.30 -7.40 14.75
N VAL A 30 3.95 -6.13 14.63
CA VAL A 30 2.60 -5.65 14.34
C VAL A 30 2.60 -4.97 12.98
N PHE A 31 1.79 -5.49 12.06
CA PHE A 31 1.63 -4.93 10.73
C PHE A 31 0.23 -4.32 10.58
N LEU A 32 0.15 -2.99 10.65
CA LEU A 32 -1.07 -2.20 10.46
C LEU A 32 -1.18 -1.80 9.00
N PHE A 33 -2.22 -2.24 8.32
CA PHE A 33 -2.33 -2.15 6.87
C PHE A 33 -3.64 -1.49 6.44
N ALA A 34 -3.55 -0.26 5.90
CA ALA A 34 -4.68 0.48 5.34
C ALA A 34 -4.99 0.04 3.91
N ASP A 35 -6.19 0.38 3.42
CA ASP A 35 -6.70 0.03 2.10
C ASP A 35 -7.04 1.30 1.32
N ASP A 36 -6.41 1.53 0.17
CA ASP A 36 -6.61 2.73 -0.67
C ASP A 36 -6.08 4.04 -0.04
N GLN A 37 -5.05 4.03 0.79
CA GLN A 37 -4.56 5.27 1.39
C GLN A 37 -3.41 5.89 0.61
N ARG A 38 -3.59 7.14 0.19
CA ARG A 38 -2.57 7.95 -0.50
C ARG A 38 -1.39 8.27 0.42
N ALA A 39 -0.18 8.29 -0.14
CA ALA A 39 1.05 8.63 0.59
C ALA A 39 1.05 10.06 1.17
N ASP A 40 0.28 10.98 0.57
CA ASP A 40 0.17 12.38 0.96
C ASP A 40 -0.90 12.65 2.05
N THR A 41 -1.43 11.61 2.70
CA THR A 41 -2.51 11.73 3.70
C THR A 41 -2.08 11.43 5.14
N ILE A 42 -0.84 11.77 5.48
CA ILE A 42 -0.33 11.83 6.84
C ILE A 42 0.10 13.29 7.13
N ALA A 43 -0.39 13.90 8.21
CA ALA A 43 -0.14 15.31 8.48
C ALA A 43 1.35 15.60 8.68
N ALA A 44 2.09 14.76 9.40
CA ALA A 44 3.54 14.85 9.56
C ALA A 44 4.33 14.77 8.23
N HIS A 45 3.71 14.29 7.16
CA HIS A 45 4.28 14.28 5.82
C HIS A 45 4.06 15.58 5.02
N GLY A 46 3.47 16.61 5.65
CA GLY A 46 3.29 17.94 5.09
C GLY A 46 1.85 18.26 4.66
N ASN A 47 0.87 17.40 4.94
CA ASN A 47 -0.52 17.67 4.65
C ASN A 47 -1.21 18.34 5.85
N SER A 48 -1.29 19.66 5.85
CA SER A 48 -1.95 20.42 6.91
C SER A 48 -3.49 20.37 6.91
N ASN A 49 -4.09 19.72 5.89
CA ASN A 49 -5.53 19.64 5.74
C ASN A 49 -6.14 18.37 6.35
N ILE A 50 -5.33 17.47 6.92
CA ILE A 50 -5.77 16.23 7.53
C ILE A 50 -5.32 16.11 8.99
N GLN A 51 -6.09 15.38 9.79
CA GLN A 51 -5.78 15.13 11.20
C GLN A 51 -5.40 13.65 11.39
N THR A 52 -4.11 13.41 11.67
CA THR A 52 -3.55 12.06 11.87
C THR A 52 -2.57 12.02 13.06
N PRO A 53 -3.01 12.42 14.27
CA PRO A 53 -2.10 12.58 15.42
C PRO A 53 -1.37 11.27 15.82
N ASN A 54 -1.97 10.12 15.60
CA ASN A 54 -1.37 8.82 15.94
C ASN A 54 -0.41 8.31 14.87
N LEU A 55 -0.69 8.53 13.60
CA LEU A 55 0.28 8.31 12.51
C LEU A 55 1.44 9.31 12.61
N ASP A 56 1.19 10.54 13.03
CA ASP A 56 2.22 11.51 13.32
C ASP A 56 3.09 11.10 14.52
N ARG A 57 2.48 10.49 15.56
CA ARG A 57 3.22 9.86 16.67
C ARG A 57 4.12 8.76 16.13
N LEU A 58 3.59 7.85 15.33
CA LEU A 58 4.37 6.75 14.75
C LEU A 58 5.53 7.27 13.87
N THR A 59 5.29 8.35 13.10
CA THR A 59 6.33 9.04 12.30
C THR A 59 7.43 9.63 13.19
N ARG A 60 7.10 10.23 14.34
CA ARG A 60 8.09 10.74 15.30
C ARG A 60 8.86 9.64 16.01
N GLU A 61 8.25 8.48 16.22
CA GLU A 61 8.85 7.35 16.91
C GLU A 61 9.65 6.42 15.98
N GLY A 62 9.57 6.59 14.66
CA GLY A 62 10.16 5.70 13.68
C GLY A 62 10.76 6.39 12.46
N VAL A 63 10.90 5.61 11.39
CA VAL A 63 11.38 6.03 10.08
C VAL A 63 10.26 6.05 9.05
N SER A 64 10.17 7.13 8.27
CA SER A 64 9.21 7.30 7.17
C SER A 64 9.88 7.07 5.81
N CYS A 65 9.40 6.09 5.03
CA CYS A 65 9.83 5.89 3.64
C CYS A 65 8.99 6.79 2.73
N ARG A 66 9.63 7.83 2.17
CA ARG A 66 8.93 8.83 1.35
C ARG A 66 8.69 8.39 -0.09
N GLN A 67 9.33 7.31 -0.53
CA GLN A 67 9.25 6.75 -1.88
C GLN A 67 9.00 5.23 -1.82
N ASN A 68 7.88 4.85 -1.20
CA ASN A 68 7.45 3.45 -1.13
C ASN A 68 6.34 3.19 -2.15
N TYR A 69 6.41 2.04 -2.84
CA TYR A 69 5.54 1.73 -3.97
C TYR A 69 4.82 0.39 -3.83
N CYS A 70 3.57 0.37 -4.30
CA CYS A 70 2.94 -0.81 -4.86
C CYS A 70 3.47 -1.01 -6.29
N ALA A 71 3.94 -2.19 -6.66
CA ALA A 71 4.50 -2.43 -7.99
C ALA A 71 3.45 -2.54 -9.11
N GLY A 72 2.16 -2.32 -8.78
CA GLY A 72 1.05 -2.39 -9.73
C GLY A 72 0.22 -3.65 -9.61
N SER A 73 -0.46 -4.06 -10.70
CA SER A 73 -1.41 -5.17 -10.64
C SER A 73 -1.68 -5.84 -11.98
N TYR A 74 -1.97 -7.15 -11.92
CA TYR A 74 -2.53 -7.94 -13.01
C TYR A 74 -4.06 -7.79 -13.16
N SER A 75 -4.74 -7.19 -12.20
CA SER A 75 -6.21 -7.08 -12.16
C SER A 75 -6.68 -5.69 -11.79
N GLY A 76 -7.99 -5.41 -11.98
CA GLY A 76 -8.60 -4.17 -11.54
C GLY A 76 -8.60 -3.98 -10.01
N ALA A 77 -8.57 -5.07 -9.25
CA ALA A 77 -8.42 -5.05 -7.80
C ALA A 77 -6.93 -5.01 -7.43
N VAL A 78 -6.33 -3.81 -7.45
CA VAL A 78 -4.90 -3.60 -7.16
C VAL A 78 -4.52 -4.13 -5.77
N CYS A 79 -5.42 -4.02 -4.80
CA CYS A 79 -5.24 -4.53 -3.43
C CYS A 79 -4.97 -6.06 -3.37
N VAL A 80 -5.56 -6.87 -4.26
CA VAL A 80 -5.27 -8.32 -4.33
C VAL A 80 -3.81 -8.57 -4.68
N ALA A 81 -3.30 -7.89 -5.71
CA ALA A 81 -1.92 -8.02 -6.15
C ALA A 81 -0.93 -7.50 -5.09
N SER A 82 -1.23 -6.34 -4.49
CA SER A 82 -0.39 -5.76 -3.43
C SER A 82 -0.26 -6.71 -2.23
N ARG A 83 -1.38 -7.26 -1.74
CA ARG A 83 -1.39 -8.22 -0.63
C ARG A 83 -0.64 -9.50 -0.99
N SER A 84 -0.78 -9.99 -2.24
CA SER A 84 -0.01 -11.14 -2.75
C SER A 84 1.50 -10.87 -2.70
N MET A 85 1.92 -9.68 -3.14
CA MET A 85 3.34 -9.29 -3.14
C MET A 85 3.93 -9.23 -1.74
N ILE A 86 3.21 -8.65 -0.77
CA ILE A 86 3.67 -8.58 0.62
C ILE A 86 3.78 -10.00 1.22
N MET A 87 2.76 -10.83 1.04
CA MET A 87 2.71 -12.16 1.64
C MET A 87 3.70 -13.16 1.04
N THR A 88 4.06 -13.00 -0.25
CA THR A 88 5.00 -13.90 -0.94
C THR A 88 6.41 -13.30 -1.10
N GLY A 89 6.58 -12.00 -0.89
CA GLY A 89 7.82 -11.27 -1.16
C GLY A 89 8.21 -11.24 -2.64
N ARG A 90 7.26 -11.51 -3.55
CA ARG A 90 7.50 -11.57 -5.00
C ARG A 90 6.77 -10.47 -5.73
N HIS A 91 7.37 -9.98 -6.80
CA HIS A 91 6.67 -9.12 -7.75
C HIS A 91 5.49 -9.87 -8.38
N TRP A 92 4.35 -9.22 -8.56
CA TRP A 92 3.12 -9.87 -9.04
C TRP A 92 3.28 -10.61 -10.39
N MET A 93 4.17 -10.16 -11.27
CA MET A 93 4.50 -10.84 -12.53
C MET A 93 5.21 -12.19 -12.34
N ARG A 94 5.69 -12.49 -11.16
CA ARG A 94 6.35 -13.74 -10.79
C ARG A 94 5.50 -14.61 -9.86
N ILE A 95 4.21 -14.34 -9.79
CA ILE A 95 3.22 -15.12 -9.04
C ILE A 95 2.30 -15.81 -10.05
N ASP A 96 2.62 -17.05 -10.43
CA ASP A 96 1.87 -17.80 -11.46
C ASP A 96 0.46 -18.14 -10.99
N ASP A 97 0.32 -18.66 -9.77
CA ASP A 97 -0.97 -18.92 -9.13
C ASP A 97 -1.38 -17.76 -8.23
N THR A 98 -2.05 -16.78 -8.81
CA THR A 98 -2.49 -15.57 -8.11
C THR A 98 -3.63 -15.81 -7.11
N ARG A 99 -4.23 -17.00 -7.10
CA ARG A 99 -5.36 -17.35 -6.22
C ARG A 99 -4.91 -18.07 -4.95
N ASN A 100 -4.01 -19.07 -5.08
CA ASN A 100 -3.61 -19.93 -3.97
C ASN A 100 -2.15 -19.79 -3.58
N TRP A 101 -1.32 -19.11 -4.41
CA TRP A 101 0.13 -18.92 -4.23
C TRP A 101 0.85 -20.27 -4.03
N THR A 102 0.47 -21.24 -4.84
CA THR A 102 0.97 -22.63 -4.76
C THR A 102 2.50 -22.66 -4.82
N GLY A 103 3.12 -23.37 -3.90
CA GLY A 103 4.58 -23.51 -3.81
C GLY A 103 5.34 -22.27 -3.32
N LEU A 104 4.65 -21.16 -3.02
CA LEU A 104 5.28 -19.95 -2.50
C LEU A 104 5.16 -19.92 -0.98
N PRO A 105 6.29 -19.85 -0.22
CA PRO A 105 6.25 -19.70 1.22
C PRO A 105 5.71 -18.29 1.59
N LEU A 106 4.72 -18.25 2.49
CA LEU A 106 4.11 -16.99 2.93
C LEU A 106 4.86 -16.42 4.14
N LEU A 107 4.97 -15.10 4.23
CA LEU A 107 5.62 -14.43 5.36
C LEU A 107 5.11 -14.96 6.72
N PRO A 108 3.79 -14.95 7.02
CA PRO A 108 3.31 -15.46 8.30
C PRO A 108 3.54 -16.97 8.47
N GLU A 109 3.49 -17.76 7.40
CA GLU A 109 3.81 -19.20 7.43
C GLU A 109 5.28 -19.43 7.83
N VAL A 110 6.21 -18.64 7.27
CA VAL A 110 7.64 -18.73 7.56
C VAL A 110 7.91 -18.29 9.00
N LEU A 111 7.33 -17.19 9.45
CA LEU A 111 7.43 -16.74 10.83
C LEU A 111 6.86 -17.78 11.81
N GLY A 112 5.68 -18.33 11.52
CA GLY A 112 5.05 -19.36 12.34
C GLY A 112 5.88 -20.63 12.50
N LYS A 113 6.49 -21.12 11.39
CA LYS A 113 7.43 -22.26 11.41
C LYS A 113 8.69 -21.98 12.25
N ASN A 114 9.01 -20.72 12.46
CA ASN A 114 10.12 -20.28 13.28
C ASN A 114 9.70 -19.81 14.68
N GLY A 115 8.53 -20.22 15.16
CA GLY A 115 8.10 -20.05 16.56
C GLY A 115 7.37 -18.74 16.87
N TYR A 116 6.97 -17.95 15.87
CA TYR A 116 6.05 -16.84 16.08
C TYR A 116 4.62 -17.33 16.23
N VAL A 117 3.85 -16.72 17.12
CA VAL A 117 2.40 -16.82 17.14
C VAL A 117 1.85 -15.91 16.05
N THR A 118 1.19 -16.47 15.02
CA THR A 118 0.70 -15.68 13.89
C THR A 118 -0.81 -15.49 13.96
N HIS A 119 -1.26 -14.23 13.95
CA HIS A 119 -2.68 -13.87 14.08
C HIS A 119 -3.08 -12.83 13.03
N ALA A 120 -4.22 -13.06 12.37
CA ALA A 120 -4.78 -12.15 11.38
C ALA A 120 -6.06 -11.48 11.88
N VAL A 121 -6.23 -10.19 11.55
CA VAL A 121 -7.42 -9.40 11.80
C VAL A 121 -7.79 -8.62 10.54
N GLY A 122 -9.08 -8.55 10.21
CA GLY A 122 -9.62 -7.66 9.19
C GLY A 122 -9.60 -8.22 7.77
N LYS A 123 -9.37 -7.34 6.80
CA LYS A 123 -9.50 -7.63 5.36
C LYS A 123 -8.42 -8.58 4.86
N TRP A 124 -8.83 -9.69 4.24
CA TRP A 124 -7.90 -10.59 3.56
C TRP A 124 -7.86 -10.38 2.04
N HIS A 125 -9.00 -10.40 1.37
CA HIS A 125 -9.21 -10.18 -0.07
C HIS A 125 -8.50 -11.19 -0.99
N ASN A 126 -7.89 -12.21 -0.46
CA ASN A 126 -7.28 -13.33 -1.20
C ASN A 126 -8.01 -14.65 -0.86
N GLY A 127 -7.57 -15.75 -1.42
CA GLY A 127 -8.24 -17.04 -1.24
C GLY A 127 -8.22 -17.54 0.23
N ARG A 128 -9.28 -18.24 0.64
CA ARG A 128 -9.34 -18.89 1.97
C ARG A 128 -8.14 -19.82 2.23
N PRO A 129 -7.69 -20.66 1.27
CA PRO A 129 -6.55 -21.54 1.51
C PRO A 129 -5.26 -20.79 1.89
N THR A 130 -5.05 -19.58 1.35
CA THR A 130 -3.85 -18.79 1.66
C THR A 130 -3.89 -18.18 3.05
N LEU A 131 -5.08 -17.79 3.53
CA LEU A 131 -5.28 -17.34 4.92
C LEU A 131 -4.99 -18.48 5.91
N ALA A 132 -5.63 -19.63 5.71
CA ALA A 132 -5.51 -20.80 6.57
C ALA A 132 -4.07 -21.35 6.62
N ARG A 133 -3.32 -21.25 5.50
CA ARG A 133 -1.92 -21.66 5.46
C ARG A 133 -1.00 -20.65 6.15
N GLY A 134 -1.31 -19.36 6.06
CA GLY A 134 -0.47 -18.30 6.58
C GLY A 134 -0.57 -18.11 8.09
N PHE A 135 -1.77 -18.20 8.65
CA PHE A 135 -2.02 -17.83 10.03
C PHE A 135 -2.54 -18.98 10.88
N GLN A 136 -2.04 -19.06 12.11
CA GLN A 136 -2.48 -20.05 13.10
C GLN A 136 -3.86 -19.72 13.67
N SER A 137 -4.24 -18.44 13.68
CA SER A 137 -5.56 -17.99 14.15
C SER A 137 -5.91 -16.62 13.56
N GLY A 138 -7.18 -16.25 13.70
CA GLY A 138 -7.62 -14.91 13.28
C GLY A 138 -8.97 -14.55 13.87
N LYS A 139 -9.20 -13.24 14.04
CA LYS A 139 -10.43 -12.70 14.59
C LYS A 139 -10.97 -11.59 13.68
N ALA A 140 -12.30 -11.50 13.58
CA ALA A 140 -12.95 -10.48 12.77
C ALA A 140 -12.43 -10.44 11.31
N ILE A 141 -12.22 -11.59 10.67
CA ILE A 141 -11.74 -11.69 9.29
C ILE A 141 -12.82 -11.29 8.30
N MET A 142 -12.51 -10.35 7.42
CA MET A 142 -13.34 -9.97 6.27
C MET A 142 -12.71 -10.52 4.99
N MET A 143 -13.34 -11.51 4.36
CA MET A 143 -12.81 -12.19 3.16
C MET A 143 -12.99 -11.38 1.87
N GLY A 144 -13.92 -10.44 1.82
CA GLY A 144 -14.25 -9.63 0.64
C GLY A 144 -13.26 -8.53 0.33
N GLY A 145 -13.44 -7.88 -0.82
CA GLY A 145 -12.63 -6.75 -1.28
C GLY A 145 -13.11 -5.40 -0.77
N MET A 146 -14.40 -5.26 -0.47
CA MET A 146 -15.03 -4.06 0.06
C MET A 146 -16.28 -4.42 0.86
N CYS A 147 -16.68 -3.54 1.75
CA CYS A 147 -17.94 -3.63 2.48
C CYS A 147 -18.39 -2.23 2.93
N ASP A 148 -19.65 -2.10 3.27
CA ASP A 148 -20.11 -0.96 4.07
C ASP A 148 -19.43 -1.03 5.45
N HIS A 149 -18.75 0.06 5.85
CA HIS A 149 -17.98 0.10 7.10
C HIS A 149 -18.82 -0.08 8.36
N THR A 150 -20.16 0.08 8.26
CA THR A 150 -21.11 -0.14 9.36
C THR A 150 -21.77 -1.52 9.33
N ARG A 151 -21.48 -2.35 8.30
CA ARG A 151 -22.09 -3.66 8.08
C ARG A 151 -21.07 -4.69 7.59
N VAL A 152 -20.02 -4.86 8.33
CA VAL A 152 -18.86 -5.69 7.93
C VAL A 152 -19.18 -7.17 8.06
N PRO A 153 -19.07 -7.98 6.98
CA PRO A 153 -19.20 -9.43 7.09
C PRO A 153 -17.93 -10.01 7.71
N LEU A 154 -18.04 -10.64 8.85
CA LEU A 154 -16.93 -11.12 9.66
C LEU A 154 -17.00 -12.64 9.89
N GLN A 155 -15.83 -13.24 9.96
CA GLN A 155 -15.60 -14.63 10.37
C GLN A 155 -14.38 -14.69 11.29
N ASP A 156 -14.18 -15.81 11.97
CA ASP A 156 -12.99 -16.06 12.78
C ASP A 156 -12.26 -17.28 12.23
N LEU A 157 -10.92 -17.26 12.22
CA LEU A 157 -10.07 -18.36 11.75
C LEU A 157 -9.66 -19.21 12.96
N THR A 158 -9.94 -20.53 12.88
CA THR A 158 -9.51 -21.50 13.90
C THR A 158 -8.10 -22.01 13.65
N GLY A 159 -7.52 -22.70 14.65
CA GLY A 159 -6.22 -23.37 14.53
C GLY A 159 -6.17 -24.47 13.48
N GLU A 160 -7.31 -25.05 13.11
CA GLU A 160 -7.46 -26.04 12.04
C GLU A 160 -7.61 -25.41 10.64
N GLY A 161 -7.53 -24.06 10.54
CA GLY A 161 -7.66 -23.33 9.27
C GLY A 161 -9.11 -23.17 8.79
N GLU A 162 -10.10 -23.36 9.67
CA GLU A 162 -11.50 -23.20 9.33
C GLU A 162 -12.00 -21.78 9.62
N LEU A 163 -12.88 -21.27 8.76
CA LEU A 163 -13.60 -20.02 8.99
C LEU A 163 -14.93 -20.31 9.66
N THR A 164 -15.09 -19.80 10.86
CA THR A 164 -16.27 -20.01 11.72
C THR A 164 -16.90 -18.69 12.14
N ASN A 165 -17.94 -18.74 12.93
CA ASN A 165 -18.59 -17.57 13.55
C ASN A 165 -18.93 -16.46 12.54
N SER A 166 -19.58 -16.85 11.42
CA SER A 166 -20.05 -15.90 10.40
C SER A 166 -21.10 -14.95 10.99
N ARG A 167 -20.83 -13.64 10.89
CA ARG A 167 -21.68 -12.59 11.47
C ARG A 167 -21.57 -11.28 10.69
N VAL A 168 -22.51 -10.38 10.85
CA VAL A 168 -22.33 -8.97 10.53
C VAL A 168 -21.82 -8.28 11.81
N GLY A 169 -20.71 -7.54 11.69
CA GLY A 169 -20.16 -6.81 12.83
C GLY A 169 -21.10 -5.73 13.33
N ASP A 170 -21.20 -5.56 14.63
CA ASP A 170 -21.94 -4.48 15.29
C ASP A 170 -20.96 -3.35 15.62
N GLY A 171 -20.85 -2.38 14.74
CA GLY A 171 -19.93 -1.25 14.86
C GLY A 171 -19.21 -0.90 13.56
N PHE A 172 -18.33 0.08 13.65
CA PHE A 172 -17.55 0.56 12.51
C PHE A 172 -16.33 -0.35 12.25
N SER A 173 -16.04 -0.64 10.98
CA SER A 173 -15.03 -1.63 10.57
C SER A 173 -13.68 -1.47 11.29
N SER A 174 -13.10 -0.26 11.27
CA SER A 174 -11.79 -0.05 11.88
C SER A 174 -11.81 -0.21 13.40
N THR A 175 -12.95 0.11 14.06
CA THR A 175 -13.14 -0.12 15.50
C THR A 175 -13.17 -1.61 15.81
N LEU A 176 -13.96 -2.38 15.05
CA LEU A 176 -14.06 -3.84 15.22
C LEU A 176 -12.71 -4.54 15.04
N PHE A 177 -11.91 -4.06 14.07
CA PHE A 177 -10.57 -4.61 13.83
C PHE A 177 -9.59 -4.21 14.94
N ALA A 178 -9.65 -2.98 15.43
CA ALA A 178 -8.82 -2.55 16.56
C ALA A 178 -9.17 -3.31 17.83
N ASP A 179 -10.46 -3.51 18.13
CA ASP A 179 -10.91 -4.30 19.29
C ASP A 179 -10.36 -5.73 19.22
N ALA A 180 -10.48 -6.39 18.06
CA ALA A 180 -9.96 -7.75 17.87
C ALA A 180 -8.43 -7.83 18.00
N ALA A 181 -7.70 -6.80 17.56
CA ALA A 181 -6.25 -6.71 17.70
C ALA A 181 -5.85 -6.51 19.19
N ILE A 182 -6.55 -5.63 19.90
CA ILE A 182 -6.32 -5.35 21.32
C ILE A 182 -6.64 -6.60 22.17
N ASP A 183 -7.74 -7.28 21.87
CA ASP A 183 -8.08 -8.55 22.54
C ASP A 183 -6.95 -9.59 22.34
N PHE A 184 -6.40 -9.72 21.13
CA PHE A 184 -5.28 -10.60 20.86
C PHE A 184 -4.05 -10.22 21.71
N LEU A 185 -3.67 -8.93 21.75
CA LEU A 185 -2.53 -8.45 22.55
C LEU A 185 -2.69 -8.85 24.03
N GLY A 186 -3.88 -8.71 24.61
CA GLY A 186 -4.15 -9.13 25.98
C GLY A 186 -3.94 -10.62 26.21
N THR A 187 -4.13 -11.48 25.22
CA THR A 187 -3.86 -12.92 25.32
C THR A 187 -2.38 -13.27 25.31
N GLN A 188 -1.52 -12.35 24.80
CA GLN A 188 -0.07 -12.60 24.67
C GLN A 188 0.75 -12.26 25.92
N GLU A 189 0.20 -11.58 26.93
CA GLU A 189 0.93 -11.19 28.16
C GLU A 189 1.68 -12.32 28.85
N LYS A 190 1.17 -13.56 28.72
CA LYS A 190 1.77 -14.75 29.34
C LYS A 190 2.56 -15.60 28.34
N SER A 191 2.63 -15.19 27.09
CA SER A 191 3.37 -15.92 26.06
C SER A 191 4.87 -15.61 26.15
N THR A 192 5.69 -16.62 26.00
CA THR A 192 7.14 -16.48 25.85
C THR A 192 7.57 -16.44 24.38
N ASN A 193 6.65 -16.74 23.47
CA ASN A 193 6.92 -16.70 22.03
C ASN A 193 6.60 -15.31 21.48
N PRO A 194 7.41 -14.78 20.56
CA PRO A 194 7.08 -13.57 19.86
C PRO A 194 5.84 -13.78 18.97
N PHE A 195 5.14 -12.71 18.66
CA PHE A 195 3.97 -12.76 17.78
C PHE A 195 4.13 -11.93 16.50
N PHE A 196 3.43 -12.37 15.45
CA PHE A 196 3.17 -11.61 14.24
C PHE A 196 1.67 -11.33 14.17
N LEU A 197 1.28 -10.10 14.41
CA LEU A 197 -0.10 -9.61 14.32
C LEU A 197 -0.28 -8.80 13.04
N TYR A 198 -1.11 -9.30 12.12
CA TYR A 198 -1.49 -8.63 10.88
C TYR A 198 -2.88 -8.03 11.02
N VAL A 199 -2.98 -6.70 11.03
CA VAL A 199 -4.25 -5.97 11.15
C VAL A 199 -4.50 -5.20 9.85
N ALA A 200 -5.36 -5.74 9.02
CA ALA A 200 -5.69 -5.18 7.72
C ALA A 200 -7.06 -4.48 7.75
N PHE A 201 -7.02 -3.16 7.71
CA PHE A 201 -8.21 -2.34 7.71
C PHE A 201 -8.89 -2.33 6.32
N THR A 202 -10.18 -2.02 6.30
CA THR A 202 -10.92 -1.71 5.07
C THR A 202 -10.93 -0.21 4.77
N ALA A 203 -10.65 0.63 5.76
CA ALA A 203 -10.54 2.08 5.58
C ALA A 203 -9.17 2.46 4.97
N PRO A 204 -9.15 3.51 4.14
CA PRO A 204 -10.23 4.36 3.66
C PRO A 204 -10.88 3.97 2.32
N HIS A 205 -10.95 2.67 1.97
CA HIS A 205 -11.62 2.17 0.75
C HIS A 205 -13.10 2.59 0.73
N ASP A 206 -13.68 2.74 -0.45
CA ASP A 206 -15.12 2.99 -0.61
C ASP A 206 -15.99 1.77 -0.19
N PRO A 207 -17.27 1.98 0.17
CA PRO A 207 -18.03 3.23 0.24
C PRO A 207 -17.58 4.11 1.40
N ARG A 208 -17.35 5.41 1.14
CA ARG A 208 -16.84 6.34 2.14
C ARG A 208 -17.96 6.89 3.00
N ASN A 209 -18.07 6.40 4.22
CA ASN A 209 -19.11 6.75 5.20
C ASN A 209 -18.56 6.83 6.63
N PRO A 210 -17.55 7.70 6.90
CA PRO A 210 -17.05 7.85 8.25
C PRO A 210 -18.16 8.30 9.20
N PRO A 211 -18.07 7.98 10.51
CA PRO A 211 -18.97 8.54 11.50
C PRO A 211 -18.95 10.08 11.45
N GLU A 212 -20.09 10.71 11.71
CA GLU A 212 -20.27 12.14 11.57
C GLU A 212 -19.23 12.96 12.37
N SER A 213 -18.90 12.51 13.58
CA SER A 213 -17.89 13.16 14.43
C SER A 213 -16.49 13.25 13.78
N PHE A 214 -16.17 12.43 12.79
CA PHE A 214 -14.89 12.47 12.09
C PHE A 214 -14.93 13.22 10.77
N ARG A 215 -16.10 13.31 10.11
CA ARG A 215 -16.21 14.02 8.84
C ARG A 215 -16.60 15.48 8.97
N GLN A 216 -17.30 15.87 10.05
CA GLN A 216 -17.85 17.20 10.21
C GLN A 216 -16.77 18.28 10.12
N ALA A 217 -15.62 18.09 10.75
CA ALA A 217 -14.48 19.01 10.69
C ALA A 217 -14.00 19.31 9.25
N TYR A 218 -14.12 18.32 8.35
CA TYR A 218 -13.77 18.48 6.95
C TYR A 218 -14.88 19.12 6.10
N TYR A 219 -16.14 19.01 6.52
CA TYR A 219 -17.23 19.78 5.91
C TYR A 219 -17.21 21.25 6.35
N ASP A 220 -16.81 21.50 7.58
CA ASP A 220 -16.68 22.87 8.12
C ASP A 220 -15.45 23.59 7.50
N ASN A 221 -14.38 22.86 7.20
CA ASN A 221 -13.17 23.35 6.56
C ASN A 221 -12.71 22.38 5.45
N PRO A 222 -13.35 22.41 4.26
CA PRO A 222 -13.10 21.44 3.21
C PRO A 222 -11.66 21.48 2.69
N PRO A 223 -11.03 20.30 2.47
CA PRO A 223 -9.70 20.25 1.88
C PRO A 223 -9.72 20.82 0.45
N PRO A 224 -8.60 21.40 0.00
CA PRO A 224 -8.49 21.87 -1.38
C PRO A 224 -8.59 20.68 -2.36
N LEU A 225 -8.99 20.96 -3.59
CA LEU A 225 -8.86 20.00 -4.68
C LEU A 225 -7.37 19.64 -4.87
N PRO A 226 -7.07 18.42 -5.33
CA PRO A 226 -5.69 18.08 -5.71
C PRO A 226 -5.12 19.09 -6.69
N GLY A 227 -3.85 19.48 -6.54
CA GLY A 227 -3.21 20.44 -7.43
C GLY A 227 -3.15 20.00 -8.91
N ASN A 228 -3.29 18.69 -9.13
CA ASN A 228 -3.42 18.06 -10.46
C ASN A 228 -4.86 17.63 -10.77
N PHE A 229 -5.87 18.28 -10.19
CA PHE A 229 -7.26 18.04 -10.53
C PHE A 229 -7.51 18.39 -12.00
N LEU A 230 -8.20 17.48 -12.70
CA LEU A 230 -8.75 17.71 -14.04
C LEU A 230 -10.21 17.22 -14.08
N PRO A 231 -11.08 17.85 -14.90
CA PRO A 231 -12.44 17.33 -15.10
C PRO A 231 -12.46 15.96 -15.77
N GLN A 232 -11.44 15.67 -16.60
CA GLN A 232 -11.29 14.43 -17.37
C GLN A 232 -9.81 14.15 -17.61
N HIS A 233 -9.43 12.87 -17.65
CA HIS A 233 -8.09 12.47 -18.08
C HIS A 233 -7.87 12.88 -19.55
N PRO A 234 -6.68 13.40 -19.91
CA PRO A 234 -6.46 14.03 -21.23
C PRO A 234 -6.46 13.05 -22.41
N PHE A 235 -6.46 11.75 -22.15
CA PHE A 235 -6.52 10.72 -23.19
C PHE A 235 -7.09 9.42 -22.61
N ASP A 236 -7.41 8.46 -23.50
CA ASP A 236 -7.82 7.12 -23.08
C ASP A 236 -6.62 6.28 -22.64
N ASN A 237 -6.44 6.17 -21.34
CA ASN A 237 -5.42 5.32 -20.72
C ASN A 237 -5.85 3.84 -20.59
N GLY A 238 -6.93 3.43 -21.26
CA GLY A 238 -7.51 2.09 -21.18
C GLY A 238 -8.38 1.84 -19.94
N GLN A 239 -8.59 2.84 -19.08
CA GLN A 239 -9.53 2.80 -17.96
C GLN A 239 -10.74 3.72 -18.19
N VAL A 240 -10.51 4.83 -18.88
CA VAL A 240 -11.54 5.84 -19.13
C VAL A 240 -12.63 5.28 -20.04
N SER A 241 -12.27 4.72 -21.20
CA SER A 241 -13.25 4.19 -22.17
C SER A 241 -13.88 2.86 -21.75
N ARG A 242 -13.09 1.97 -21.12
CA ARG A 242 -13.53 0.63 -20.73
C ARG A 242 -14.21 0.58 -19.36
N GLY A 243 -14.22 1.72 -18.66
CA GLY A 243 -14.91 1.83 -17.42
C GLY A 243 -14.30 1.06 -16.26
N GLY A 244 -13.06 1.40 -15.88
CA GLY A 244 -12.49 0.93 -14.62
C GLY A 244 -13.51 1.06 -13.49
N ARG A 245 -13.55 0.07 -12.58
CA ARG A 245 -14.56 0.01 -11.51
C ARG A 245 -14.64 1.32 -10.72
N ASP A 246 -13.50 1.83 -10.29
CA ASP A 246 -13.44 2.99 -9.41
C ASP A 246 -13.78 4.30 -10.14
N GLU A 247 -13.66 4.30 -11.47
CA GLU A 247 -14.12 5.44 -12.27
C GLU A 247 -15.64 5.63 -12.22
N GLY A 248 -16.40 4.59 -11.81
CA GLY A 248 -17.83 4.62 -11.52
C GLY A 248 -18.21 5.15 -10.13
N LEU A 249 -17.32 5.81 -9.41
CA LEU A 249 -17.58 6.45 -8.11
C LEU A 249 -18.05 7.90 -8.23
N ALA A 250 -17.95 8.51 -9.40
CA ALA A 250 -18.56 9.80 -9.77
C ALA A 250 -18.75 9.89 -11.28
N GLU A 251 -19.55 10.86 -11.72
CA GLU A 251 -19.81 11.12 -13.13
C GLU A 251 -18.68 11.82 -13.86
N TRP A 252 -18.74 11.86 -15.18
CA TRP A 252 -17.93 12.69 -16.05
C TRP A 252 -18.73 13.88 -16.61
N PRO A 253 -18.09 15.03 -16.80
CA PRO A 253 -16.79 15.42 -16.26
C PRO A 253 -16.80 15.48 -14.73
N ARG A 254 -15.65 15.28 -14.10
CA ARG A 254 -15.51 15.37 -12.64
C ARG A 254 -15.87 16.76 -12.17
N GLN A 255 -16.86 16.87 -11.31
CA GLN A 255 -17.29 18.15 -10.77
C GLN A 255 -16.47 18.48 -9.51
N PRO A 256 -15.94 19.72 -9.38
CA PRO A 256 -15.13 20.12 -8.22
C PRO A 256 -15.82 19.84 -6.87
N ASP A 257 -17.11 20.12 -6.76
CA ASP A 257 -17.86 19.96 -5.52
C ASP A 257 -18.05 18.49 -5.14
N VAL A 258 -18.26 17.60 -6.13
CA VAL A 258 -18.34 16.15 -5.90
C VAL A 258 -16.99 15.61 -5.43
N ILE A 259 -15.89 16.06 -6.03
CA ILE A 259 -14.55 15.63 -5.61
C ILE A 259 -14.23 16.14 -4.22
N ARG A 260 -14.57 17.39 -3.90
CA ARG A 260 -14.38 17.97 -2.56
C ARG A 260 -15.18 17.22 -1.50
N ASP A 261 -16.42 16.87 -1.79
CA ASP A 261 -17.26 16.04 -0.92
C ASP A 261 -16.63 14.68 -0.67
N GLN A 262 -16.15 14.00 -1.72
CA GLN A 262 -15.46 12.71 -1.58
C GLN A 262 -14.15 12.82 -0.79
N LEU A 263 -13.43 13.95 -0.88
CA LEU A 263 -12.23 14.20 -0.07
C LEU A 263 -12.59 14.40 1.40
N CYS A 264 -13.68 15.10 1.73
CA CYS A 264 -14.16 15.24 3.11
C CYS A 264 -14.46 13.87 3.75
N GLU A 265 -15.18 13.02 3.03
CA GLU A 265 -15.50 11.66 3.48
C GLU A 265 -14.22 10.78 3.60
N TYR A 266 -13.31 10.90 2.66
CA TYR A 266 -12.06 10.15 2.63
C TYR A 266 -11.12 10.54 3.80
N TYR A 267 -10.98 11.84 4.07
CA TYR A 267 -10.16 12.31 5.20
C TYR A 267 -10.82 11.95 6.53
N GLY A 268 -12.15 12.00 6.62
CA GLY A 268 -12.89 11.54 7.78
C GLY A 268 -12.64 10.05 8.09
N LEU A 269 -12.59 9.19 7.05
CA LEU A 269 -12.22 7.77 7.21
C LEU A 269 -10.80 7.58 7.73
N ILE A 270 -9.85 8.36 7.21
CA ILE A 270 -8.44 8.27 7.65
C ILE A 270 -8.29 8.75 9.09
N THR A 271 -8.95 9.84 9.47
CA THR A 271 -8.93 10.34 10.87
C THR A 271 -9.56 9.32 11.83
N GLN A 272 -10.65 8.66 11.42
CA GLN A 272 -11.23 7.58 12.21
C GLN A 272 -10.29 6.38 12.33
N LEU A 273 -9.64 5.97 11.24
CA LEU A 273 -8.63 4.91 11.22
C LEU A 273 -7.45 5.28 12.12
N ASP A 274 -6.94 6.51 12.03
CA ASP A 274 -5.84 7.02 12.86
C ASP A 274 -6.14 6.87 14.35
N GLY A 275 -7.36 7.20 14.78
CA GLY A 275 -7.78 7.01 16.17
C GLY A 275 -7.75 5.53 16.60
N GLN A 276 -8.07 4.59 15.70
CA GLN A 276 -8.01 3.16 16.02
C GLN A 276 -6.57 2.65 16.06
N ILE A 277 -5.70 3.17 15.20
CA ILE A 277 -4.25 2.90 15.27
C ILE A 277 -3.69 3.35 16.62
N GLY A 278 -4.07 4.55 17.08
CA GLY A 278 -3.71 5.03 18.42
C GLY A 278 -4.07 4.07 19.53
N ARG A 279 -5.30 3.54 19.51
CA ARG A 279 -5.75 2.53 20.49
C ARG A 279 -4.89 1.26 20.49
N ILE A 280 -4.46 0.79 19.30
CA ILE A 280 -3.57 -0.39 19.20
C ILE A 280 -2.18 -0.05 19.74
N LEU A 281 -1.62 1.12 19.41
CA LEU A 281 -0.34 1.56 19.94
C LEU A 281 -0.36 1.70 21.46
N ASP A 282 -1.42 2.27 22.02
CA ASP A 282 -1.61 2.38 23.48
C ASP A 282 -1.78 1.01 24.15
N ALA A 283 -2.42 0.04 23.47
CA ALA A 283 -2.52 -1.32 23.97
C ALA A 283 -1.16 -2.03 23.99
N LEU A 284 -0.29 -1.81 23.00
CA LEU A 284 1.08 -2.33 23.03
C LEU A 284 1.86 -1.83 24.26
N GLU A 285 1.77 -0.53 24.56
CA GLU A 285 2.39 0.05 25.76
C GLU A 285 1.80 -0.55 27.05
N LYS A 286 0.48 -0.60 27.13
CA LYS A 286 -0.26 -1.11 28.29
C LYS A 286 0.08 -2.56 28.64
N HIS A 287 0.26 -3.41 27.61
CA HIS A 287 0.57 -4.83 27.78
C HIS A 287 2.09 -5.12 27.85
N GLY A 288 2.95 -4.07 27.87
CA GLY A 288 4.39 -4.19 28.02
C GLY A 288 5.14 -4.59 26.75
N PHE A 289 4.54 -4.43 25.57
CA PHE A 289 5.14 -4.78 24.27
C PHE A 289 5.74 -3.56 23.52
N GLY A 290 5.64 -2.35 24.08
CA GLY A 290 6.00 -1.10 23.39
C GLY A 290 7.43 -1.09 22.87
N GLU A 291 8.39 -1.48 23.70
CA GLU A 291 9.83 -1.43 23.40
C GLU A 291 10.32 -2.63 22.56
N ASP A 292 9.60 -3.76 22.60
CA ASP A 292 10.02 -5.03 22.01
C ASP A 292 9.24 -5.37 20.73
N THR A 293 8.59 -4.39 20.10
CA THR A 293 7.74 -4.60 18.94
C THR A 293 8.16 -3.76 17.74
N ILE A 294 8.40 -4.41 16.60
CA ILE A 294 8.44 -3.74 15.30
C ILE A 294 7.00 -3.45 14.88
N VAL A 295 6.66 -2.18 14.77
CA VAL A 295 5.37 -1.72 14.25
C VAL A 295 5.57 -1.20 12.84
N VAL A 296 4.92 -1.83 11.86
CA VAL A 296 4.86 -1.40 10.47
C VAL A 296 3.50 -0.81 10.20
N TYR A 297 3.44 0.41 9.72
CA TYR A 297 2.26 1.00 9.11
C TYR A 297 2.46 1.18 7.62
N ALA A 298 1.56 0.65 6.80
CA ALA A 298 1.56 0.83 5.35
C ALA A 298 0.13 0.85 4.79
N ALA A 299 -0.01 1.27 3.53
CA ALA A 299 -1.21 1.03 2.74
C ALA A 299 -0.87 0.17 1.52
N ASP A 300 -1.88 -0.53 0.98
CA ASP A 300 -1.68 -1.42 -0.17
C ASP A 300 -1.41 -0.64 -1.47
N HIS A 301 -1.93 0.55 -1.63
CA HIS A 301 -1.70 1.53 -2.70
C HIS A 301 -2.44 2.83 -2.36
N GLY A 302 -2.27 3.86 -3.19
CA GLY A 302 -3.07 5.08 -3.14
C GLY A 302 -4.25 5.05 -4.12
N LEU A 303 -4.80 6.24 -4.41
CA LEU A 303 -5.82 6.39 -5.43
C LEU A 303 -5.93 7.85 -5.91
N ALA A 304 -6.62 8.08 -7.06
CA ALA A 304 -6.63 9.38 -7.72
C ALA A 304 -7.47 10.46 -7.04
N LEU A 305 -8.73 10.20 -6.67
CA LEU A 305 -9.63 11.18 -6.03
C LEU A 305 -9.66 12.55 -6.73
N GLY A 306 -9.82 12.56 -8.08
CA GLY A 306 -9.84 13.76 -8.89
C GLY A 306 -8.50 14.15 -9.52
N SER A 307 -7.37 13.61 -9.04
CA SER A 307 -6.06 13.79 -9.67
C SER A 307 -6.10 13.28 -11.10
N HIS A 308 -5.60 14.08 -12.07
CA HIS A 308 -5.59 13.78 -13.50
C HIS A 308 -6.96 13.41 -14.10
N GLY A 309 -8.08 13.83 -13.49
CA GLY A 309 -9.43 13.49 -13.93
C GLY A 309 -9.87 12.05 -13.64
N LEU A 310 -9.09 11.33 -12.84
CA LEU A 310 -9.33 9.95 -12.43
C LEU A 310 -9.89 9.88 -11.00
N LEU A 311 -10.51 8.77 -10.64
CA LEU A 311 -10.94 8.48 -9.27
C LEU A 311 -10.20 7.29 -8.67
N GLY A 312 -9.88 6.33 -9.50
CA GLY A 312 -9.39 5.02 -9.09
C GLY A 312 -7.88 4.91 -8.94
N LYS A 313 -7.49 3.68 -8.67
CA LYS A 313 -6.13 3.21 -8.44
C LYS A 313 -5.50 2.50 -9.64
N GLN A 314 -6.29 2.31 -10.71
CA GLN A 314 -5.91 1.55 -11.90
C GLN A 314 -5.08 2.38 -12.87
N ASN A 315 -3.98 2.94 -12.39
CA ASN A 315 -3.04 3.77 -13.14
C ASN A 315 -1.65 3.70 -12.51
N VAL A 316 -0.66 4.37 -13.09
CA VAL A 316 0.75 4.30 -12.67
C VAL A 316 1.32 5.64 -12.16
N TYR A 317 0.45 6.61 -11.90
CA TYR A 317 0.83 7.89 -11.28
C TYR A 317 1.24 7.74 -9.81
N GLU A 318 1.98 8.73 -9.29
CA GLU A 318 2.43 8.73 -7.89
C GLU A 318 1.25 8.62 -6.91
N HIS A 319 0.14 9.35 -7.14
CA HIS A 319 -1.02 9.32 -6.24
C HIS A 319 -1.66 7.93 -6.07
N SER A 320 -1.42 6.99 -6.99
CA SER A 320 -1.99 5.64 -6.96
C SER A 320 -0.97 4.55 -6.61
N MET A 321 0.28 4.69 -7.08
CA MET A 321 1.29 3.66 -6.87
C MET A 321 2.17 3.94 -5.65
N SER A 322 2.35 5.21 -5.25
CA SER A 322 3.02 5.53 -4.00
C SER A 322 2.05 5.37 -2.83
N CYS A 323 2.51 4.74 -1.77
CA CYS A 323 1.72 4.48 -0.56
C CYS A 323 2.57 4.73 0.70
N PRO A 324 1.93 5.07 1.84
CA PRO A 324 2.66 5.31 3.08
C PRO A 324 3.41 4.05 3.53
N LEU A 325 4.58 4.26 4.12
CA LEU A 325 5.31 3.25 4.88
C LEU A 325 6.04 3.95 6.03
N VAL A 326 5.67 3.61 7.25
CA VAL A 326 6.31 4.08 8.48
C VAL A 326 6.63 2.85 9.34
N VAL A 327 7.85 2.79 9.87
CA VAL A 327 8.30 1.66 10.67
C VAL A 327 8.96 2.18 11.94
N ARG A 328 8.55 1.66 13.10
CA ARG A 328 9.21 1.89 14.39
C ARG A 328 9.55 0.57 15.07
N GLY A 329 10.49 0.60 15.97
CA GLY A 329 10.81 -0.54 16.83
C GLY A 329 12.24 -0.53 17.33
N PRO A 330 12.67 -1.59 18.04
CA PRO A 330 14.02 -1.68 18.56
C PRO A 330 15.07 -1.56 17.45
N GLY A 331 16.08 -0.70 17.69
CA GLY A 331 17.15 -0.43 16.73
C GLY A 331 16.79 0.52 15.56
N ILE A 332 15.54 0.97 15.47
CA ILE A 332 15.10 1.90 14.42
C ILE A 332 15.07 3.33 14.98
N PRO A 333 15.85 4.28 14.40
CA PRO A 333 15.90 5.65 14.90
C PRO A 333 14.58 6.37 14.70
N GLY A 334 14.09 7.05 15.72
CA GLY A 334 12.90 7.89 15.66
C GLY A 334 13.11 9.19 14.90
N ASN A 335 12.02 9.79 14.44
CA ASN A 335 11.96 11.09 13.77
C ASN A 335 12.89 11.20 12.54
N THR A 336 12.96 10.11 11.77
CA THR A 336 13.81 10.05 10.58
C THR A 336 12.97 9.79 9.32
N SER A 337 13.52 10.10 8.16
CA SER A 337 12.91 9.78 6.88
C SER A 337 13.97 9.39 5.86
N THR A 338 13.56 8.54 4.91
CA THR A 338 14.42 8.13 3.80
C THR A 338 13.74 8.40 2.46
N MET A 339 14.57 8.79 1.47
CA MET A 339 14.19 8.92 0.06
C MET A 339 14.61 7.67 -0.75
N ALA A 340 15.02 6.58 -0.09
CA ALA A 340 15.23 5.30 -0.75
C ALA A 340 13.95 4.83 -1.45
N MET A 341 14.07 4.44 -2.70
CA MET A 341 12.96 3.80 -3.41
C MET A 341 12.75 2.39 -2.87
N THR A 342 11.58 2.12 -2.32
CA THR A 342 11.20 0.84 -1.71
C THR A 342 9.94 0.29 -2.35
N TYR A 343 9.74 -1.01 -2.23
CA TYR A 343 8.47 -1.67 -2.53
C TYR A 343 7.87 -2.28 -1.27
N LEU A 344 6.55 -2.41 -1.24
CA LEU A 344 5.87 -3.15 -0.18
C LEU A 344 6.36 -4.60 -0.04
N LEU A 345 6.74 -5.24 -1.15
CA LEU A 345 7.27 -6.62 -1.13
C LEU A 345 8.64 -6.76 -0.43
N ASP A 346 9.36 -5.65 -0.23
CA ASP A 346 10.62 -5.63 0.53
C ASP A 346 10.40 -5.97 2.01
N LEU A 347 9.20 -5.68 2.52
CA LEU A 347 8.84 -5.97 3.91
C LEU A 347 8.94 -7.46 4.26
N TYR A 348 8.74 -8.36 3.28
CA TYR A 348 8.92 -9.79 3.53
C TYR A 348 10.35 -10.10 4.02
N ARG A 349 11.36 -9.71 3.25
CA ARG A 349 12.77 -9.96 3.59
C ARG A 349 13.18 -9.18 4.84
N THR A 350 12.71 -7.95 4.96
CA THR A 350 13.01 -7.07 6.09
C THR A 350 12.48 -7.63 7.41
N LEU A 351 11.24 -8.11 7.43
CA LEU A 351 10.63 -8.68 8.63
C LEU A 351 11.23 -10.04 8.99
N CYS A 352 11.58 -10.88 7.99
CA CYS A 352 12.38 -12.08 8.25
C CYS A 352 13.74 -11.72 8.89
N GLY A 353 14.38 -10.65 8.42
CA GLY A 353 15.66 -10.17 8.97
C GLY A 353 15.54 -9.72 10.43
N TYR A 354 14.53 -8.93 10.80
CA TYR A 354 14.28 -8.57 12.21
C TYR A 354 13.91 -9.78 13.08
N ALA A 355 13.21 -10.76 12.51
CA ALA A 355 12.88 -11.99 13.20
C ALA A 355 14.05 -12.97 13.35
N GLY A 356 15.22 -12.70 12.75
CA GLY A 356 16.35 -13.64 12.71
C GLY A 356 16.02 -14.92 11.92
N VAL A 357 15.14 -14.85 10.93
CA VAL A 357 14.63 -15.99 10.16
C VAL A 357 15.22 -15.99 8.76
N GLU A 358 15.66 -17.16 8.29
CA GLU A 358 16.19 -17.32 6.94
C GLU A 358 15.11 -17.01 5.89
N VAL A 359 15.51 -16.21 4.89
CA VAL A 359 14.61 -15.81 3.81
C VAL A 359 14.54 -16.92 2.76
N PRO A 360 13.36 -17.44 2.41
CA PRO A 360 13.20 -18.46 1.40
C PRO A 360 13.73 -18.04 0.02
N VAL A 361 14.22 -19.00 -0.75
CA VAL A 361 14.66 -18.78 -2.13
C VAL A 361 13.54 -18.25 -3.01
N GLY A 362 13.86 -17.28 -3.86
CA GLY A 362 12.94 -16.71 -4.84
C GLY A 362 12.13 -15.49 -4.35
N VAL A 363 12.39 -15.00 -3.15
CA VAL A 363 11.88 -13.68 -2.69
C VAL A 363 12.61 -12.57 -3.44
N ASP A 364 11.85 -11.66 -4.07
CA ASP A 364 12.38 -10.55 -4.89
C ASP A 364 12.75 -9.32 -4.07
N GLY A 365 12.14 -9.17 -2.89
CA GLY A 365 12.33 -8.02 -2.02
C GLY A 365 13.76 -7.87 -1.50
N TYR A 366 14.15 -6.64 -1.23
CA TYR A 366 15.40 -6.29 -0.55
C TYR A 366 15.19 -6.15 0.97
N ASP A 367 16.27 -6.28 1.72
CA ASP A 367 16.29 -6.02 3.16
C ASP A 367 16.41 -4.52 3.40
N LEU A 368 15.42 -3.92 4.04
CA LEU A 368 15.38 -2.49 4.32
C LEU A 368 15.95 -2.13 5.70
N ARG A 369 16.38 -3.08 6.53
CA ARG A 369 16.90 -2.79 7.88
C ARG A 369 18.01 -1.74 7.83
N PHE A 370 19.00 -1.92 6.96
CA PHE A 370 20.10 -0.97 6.81
C PHE A 370 19.68 0.42 6.31
N VAL A 371 18.58 0.50 5.56
CA VAL A 371 17.98 1.79 5.17
C VAL A 371 17.27 2.43 6.35
N PHE A 372 16.55 1.66 7.15
CA PHE A 372 15.85 2.16 8.34
C PHE A 372 16.83 2.61 9.42
N GLU A 373 17.92 1.90 9.60
CA GLU A 373 19.02 2.24 10.52
C GLU A 373 19.88 3.42 10.02
N GLY A 374 19.68 3.88 8.76
CA GLY A 374 20.43 4.98 8.15
C GLY A 374 21.85 4.63 7.72
N THR A 375 22.24 3.35 7.78
CA THR A 375 23.59 2.86 7.38
C THR A 375 23.71 2.65 5.87
N GLN A 376 22.58 2.51 5.16
CA GLN A 376 22.50 2.43 3.70
C GLN A 376 21.52 3.45 3.14
N LYS A 377 21.89 4.16 2.08
CA LYS A 377 21.05 5.21 1.48
C LYS A 377 20.01 4.69 0.50
N SER A 378 20.25 3.55 -0.14
CA SER A 378 19.37 2.99 -1.17
C SER A 378 19.57 1.49 -1.29
N VAL A 379 18.53 0.77 -1.69
CA VAL A 379 18.59 -0.68 -2.03
C VAL A 379 18.41 -0.91 -3.53
N ARG A 380 17.98 0.12 -4.27
CA ARG A 380 17.81 0.07 -5.74
C ARG A 380 17.91 1.45 -6.35
N ASP A 381 18.24 1.50 -7.64
CA ASP A 381 18.37 2.75 -8.41
C ASP A 381 17.13 3.08 -9.23
N SER A 382 16.21 2.13 -9.38
CA SER A 382 14.98 2.30 -10.15
C SER A 382 13.83 1.47 -9.57
N VAL A 383 12.59 1.91 -9.85
CA VAL A 383 11.37 1.14 -9.60
C VAL A 383 10.57 1.00 -10.89
N PHE A 384 10.09 -0.21 -11.14
CA PHE A 384 9.26 -0.56 -12.28
C PHE A 384 7.84 -0.80 -11.81
N LEU A 385 6.87 -0.10 -12.40
CA LEU A 385 5.45 -0.19 -12.07
C LEU A 385 4.69 -0.62 -13.32
N ALA A 386 3.71 -1.49 -13.16
CA ALA A 386 2.95 -2.00 -14.29
C ALA A 386 1.49 -2.24 -13.92
N TYR A 387 0.60 -1.90 -14.84
CA TYR A 387 -0.82 -2.18 -14.67
C TYR A 387 -1.33 -2.99 -15.87
N GLN A 388 -1.69 -4.25 -15.61
CA GLN A 388 -2.17 -5.21 -16.60
C GLN A 388 -1.25 -5.22 -17.87
N ASP A 389 -1.86 -5.34 -19.04
CA ASP A 389 -1.25 -5.19 -20.37
C ASP A 389 -1.34 -3.75 -20.94
N LYS A 390 -1.58 -2.74 -20.08
CA LYS A 390 -1.94 -1.39 -20.51
C LYS A 390 -0.88 -0.34 -20.26
N MET A 391 -0.15 -0.45 -19.14
CA MET A 391 0.76 0.61 -18.70
C MET A 391 2.04 0.01 -18.16
N ARG A 392 3.17 0.64 -18.53
CA ARG A 392 4.49 0.38 -17.95
C ARG A 392 5.12 1.67 -17.52
N THR A 393 5.79 1.65 -16.38
CA THR A 393 6.44 2.84 -15.84
C THR A 393 7.79 2.46 -15.27
N ILE A 394 8.78 3.30 -15.53
CA ILE A 394 10.07 3.25 -14.86
C ILE A 394 10.34 4.58 -14.18
N ARG A 395 10.72 4.55 -12.92
CA ARG A 395 11.26 5.71 -12.21
C ARG A 395 12.72 5.45 -11.89
N GLN A 396 13.59 6.40 -12.23
CA GLN A 396 14.98 6.38 -11.86
C GLN A 396 15.39 7.77 -11.39
N LYS A 397 15.83 7.89 -10.13
CA LYS A 397 16.03 9.17 -9.46
C LYS A 397 14.74 10.02 -9.53
N ASN A 398 14.84 11.23 -10.10
CA ASN A 398 13.71 12.16 -10.22
C ASN A 398 12.91 11.97 -11.52
N LEU A 399 13.45 11.24 -12.51
CA LEU A 399 12.79 11.03 -13.78
C LEU A 399 11.86 9.82 -13.74
N LYS A 400 10.66 10.00 -14.25
CA LYS A 400 9.64 8.96 -14.34
C LYS A 400 9.04 8.91 -15.75
N LEU A 401 9.20 7.79 -16.43
CA LEU A 401 8.68 7.54 -17.77
C LEU A 401 7.49 6.60 -17.73
N HIS A 402 6.32 7.08 -18.16
CA HIS A 402 5.15 6.25 -18.41
C HIS A 402 5.07 5.87 -19.88
N VAL A 403 4.74 4.63 -20.17
CA VAL A 403 4.50 4.11 -21.51
C VAL A 403 3.10 3.50 -21.56
N TYR A 404 2.33 3.92 -22.56
CA TYR A 404 1.00 3.40 -22.90
C TYR A 404 1.10 2.70 -24.28
N PRO A 405 1.41 1.39 -24.31
CA PRO A 405 1.73 0.69 -25.56
C PRO A 405 0.60 0.69 -26.57
N GLU A 406 -0.65 0.48 -26.14
CA GLU A 406 -1.81 0.38 -27.04
C GLU A 406 -2.06 1.64 -27.89
N ILE A 407 -1.57 2.80 -27.43
CA ILE A 407 -1.74 4.10 -28.13
C ILE A 407 -0.41 4.71 -28.55
N ASN A 408 0.71 4.00 -28.40
CA ASN A 408 2.08 4.47 -28.67
C ASN A 408 2.35 5.84 -28.04
N TYR A 409 1.99 6.02 -26.76
CA TYR A 409 2.11 7.30 -26.10
C TYR A 409 2.99 7.21 -24.86
N GLN A 410 3.77 8.29 -24.62
CA GLN A 410 4.71 8.38 -23.52
C GLN A 410 4.57 9.70 -22.76
N PHE A 411 4.72 9.63 -21.44
CA PHE A 411 4.95 10.77 -20.59
C PHE A 411 6.31 10.64 -19.90
N LEU A 412 7.09 11.71 -19.94
CA LEU A 412 8.27 11.86 -19.10
C LEU A 412 8.02 12.99 -18.11
N PHE A 413 8.19 12.72 -16.83
CA PHE A 413 8.09 13.69 -15.75
C PHE A 413 9.42 13.82 -15.02
N ASP A 414 9.69 15.03 -14.52
CA ASP A 414 10.75 15.30 -13.54
C ASP A 414 10.06 15.56 -12.19
N LEU A 415 10.05 14.58 -11.32
CA LEU A 415 9.29 14.62 -10.06
C LEU A 415 9.88 15.59 -9.02
N GLU A 416 11.09 16.12 -9.23
CA GLU A 416 11.64 17.18 -8.40
C GLU A 416 11.04 18.53 -8.76
N ALA A 417 10.93 18.83 -10.05
CA ALA A 417 10.36 20.06 -10.57
C ALA A 417 8.83 20.02 -10.67
N ASP A 418 8.26 18.83 -10.88
CA ASP A 418 6.82 18.59 -11.11
C ASP A 418 6.36 17.33 -10.35
N PRO A 419 6.26 17.39 -9.02
CA PRO A 419 5.82 16.26 -8.20
C PRO A 419 4.36 15.84 -8.46
N LEU A 420 3.59 16.67 -9.16
CA LEU A 420 2.20 16.41 -9.51
C LEU A 420 2.01 15.77 -10.89
N GLU A 421 3.09 15.52 -11.62
CA GLU A 421 3.08 14.83 -12.93
C GLU A 421 2.19 15.53 -13.98
N MET A 422 2.27 16.88 -14.06
CA MET A 422 1.43 17.69 -14.95
C MET A 422 2.12 18.07 -16.28
N THR A 423 3.45 18.13 -16.30
CA THR A 423 4.23 18.63 -17.44
C THR A 423 4.93 17.49 -18.16
N ASN A 424 4.40 17.12 -19.34
CA ASN A 424 5.01 16.07 -20.15
C ASN A 424 6.26 16.56 -20.88
N LEU A 425 7.43 16.09 -20.49
CA LEU A 425 8.73 16.40 -21.08
C LEU A 425 9.11 15.48 -22.26
N ALA A 426 8.28 14.48 -22.62
CA ALA A 426 8.64 13.48 -23.63
C ALA A 426 8.79 14.06 -25.05
N LYS A 427 8.29 15.28 -25.31
CA LYS A 427 8.46 15.98 -26.58
C LYS A 427 9.63 16.96 -26.60
N ASN A 428 10.31 17.15 -25.46
CA ASN A 428 11.48 18.04 -25.41
C ASN A 428 12.70 17.30 -25.98
N PRO A 429 13.31 17.81 -27.07
CA PRO A 429 14.48 17.18 -27.71
C PRO A 429 15.67 17.00 -26.76
N ASP A 430 15.84 17.89 -25.78
CA ASP A 430 16.92 17.83 -24.78
C ASP A 430 16.78 16.62 -23.82
N ARG A 431 15.60 16.00 -23.79
CA ARG A 431 15.30 14.83 -22.97
C ARG A 431 15.33 13.49 -23.73
N ALA A 432 15.71 13.50 -25.03
CA ALA A 432 15.72 12.29 -25.85
C ALA A 432 16.65 11.20 -25.26
N SER A 433 17.85 11.57 -24.82
CA SER A 433 18.79 10.64 -24.19
C SER A 433 18.28 10.08 -22.84
N ASP A 434 17.54 10.88 -22.08
CA ASP A 434 16.89 10.41 -20.85
C ASP A 434 15.84 9.35 -21.16
N ILE A 435 15.02 9.57 -22.19
CA ILE A 435 13.99 8.61 -22.61
C ILE A 435 14.63 7.30 -23.07
N GLU A 436 15.66 7.36 -23.93
CA GLU A 436 16.37 6.16 -24.39
C GLU A 436 16.93 5.35 -23.21
N ARG A 437 17.59 6.00 -22.27
CA ARG A 437 18.15 5.38 -21.06
C ARG A 437 17.04 4.73 -20.21
N LEU A 438 15.93 5.43 -19.97
CA LEU A 438 14.80 4.93 -19.19
C LEU A 438 14.08 3.77 -19.89
N VAL A 439 13.96 3.79 -21.21
CA VAL A 439 13.43 2.67 -22.00
C VAL A 439 14.34 1.45 -21.90
N CYS A 440 15.67 1.63 -21.95
CA CYS A 440 16.62 0.54 -21.73
C CYS A 440 16.46 -0.08 -20.33
N GLU A 441 16.37 0.75 -19.29
CA GLU A 441 16.15 0.30 -17.92
C GLU A 441 14.80 -0.43 -17.77
N MET A 442 13.73 0.11 -18.37
CA MET A 442 12.41 -0.53 -18.41
C MET A 442 12.47 -1.94 -19.05
N LYS A 443 13.17 -2.09 -20.18
CA LYS A 443 13.37 -3.38 -20.83
C LYS A 443 14.18 -4.35 -19.98
N ALA A 444 15.17 -3.88 -19.25
CA ALA A 444 15.94 -4.70 -18.32
C ALA A 444 15.04 -5.22 -17.17
N TRP A 445 14.13 -4.41 -16.66
CA TRP A 445 13.12 -4.84 -15.70
C TRP A 445 12.14 -5.85 -16.30
N GLN A 446 11.64 -5.61 -17.52
CA GLN A 446 10.76 -6.54 -18.22
C GLN A 446 11.42 -7.93 -18.37
N GLN A 447 12.67 -7.97 -18.81
CA GLN A 447 13.43 -9.21 -18.93
C GLN A 447 13.56 -9.93 -17.58
N ARG A 448 13.90 -9.21 -16.51
CA ARG A 448 14.05 -9.75 -15.15
C ARG A 448 12.75 -10.35 -14.60
N LEU A 449 11.62 -9.72 -14.94
CA LEU A 449 10.29 -10.11 -14.45
C LEU A 449 9.54 -11.07 -15.40
N GLY A 450 10.10 -11.37 -16.58
CA GLY A 450 9.42 -12.18 -17.61
C GLY A 450 8.25 -11.43 -18.27
N ASP A 451 8.24 -10.10 -18.24
CA ASP A 451 7.21 -9.28 -18.90
C ASP A 451 7.50 -9.18 -20.40
N THR A 452 6.61 -9.73 -21.20
CA THR A 452 6.74 -9.79 -22.67
C THR A 452 5.93 -8.71 -23.39
N LEU A 453 5.30 -7.78 -22.65
CA LEU A 453 4.49 -6.73 -23.28
C LEU A 453 5.38 -5.81 -24.13
N PRO A 454 5.10 -5.68 -25.44
CA PRO A 454 5.82 -4.70 -26.27
C PRO A 454 5.50 -3.29 -25.80
N LEU A 455 6.49 -2.40 -25.83
CA LEU A 455 6.32 -0.99 -25.43
C LEU A 455 5.67 -0.13 -26.50
N THR A 456 5.52 -0.68 -27.72
CA THR A 456 4.82 -0.05 -28.85
C THR A 456 4.09 -1.12 -29.67
N VAL A 457 3.06 -0.72 -30.42
CA VAL A 457 2.30 -1.58 -31.35
C VAL A 457 2.35 -1.00 -32.76
N GLU A 458 2.20 -1.85 -33.78
CA GLU A 458 2.20 -1.43 -35.20
C GLU A 458 0.97 -0.58 -35.54
N THR A 459 -0.19 -0.93 -34.95
CA THR A 459 -1.46 -0.25 -35.20
C THR A 459 -1.97 0.33 -33.86
N PRO A 460 -1.56 1.55 -33.50
CA PRO A 460 -2.00 2.18 -32.27
C PRO A 460 -3.48 2.53 -32.29
N LYS A 461 -4.14 2.38 -31.17
CA LYS A 461 -5.50 2.88 -30.96
C LYS A 461 -5.48 4.41 -30.92
N GLN A 462 -6.63 5.02 -31.22
CA GLN A 462 -6.83 6.44 -31.00
C GLN A 462 -6.71 6.76 -29.50
N LYS A 463 -5.93 7.78 -29.15
CA LYS A 463 -5.75 8.21 -27.74
C LYS A 463 -6.80 9.22 -27.30
N GLU A 464 -7.32 10.01 -28.22
CA GLU A 464 -8.32 11.03 -27.96
C GLU A 464 -9.65 10.35 -27.58
N ILE A 465 -10.26 10.82 -26.51
CA ILE A 465 -11.59 10.37 -26.06
C ILE A 465 -12.45 11.59 -25.77
N ASP A 466 -13.60 11.65 -26.40
CA ASP A 466 -14.66 12.61 -26.09
C ASP A 466 -15.71 11.95 -25.19
N LEU A 467 -15.84 12.43 -23.97
CA LEU A 467 -16.85 12.02 -23.00
C LEU A 467 -18.04 12.98 -22.94
N THR A 468 -18.09 13.98 -23.82
CA THR A 468 -19.20 14.94 -23.88
C THR A 468 -20.53 14.21 -24.10
N GLY A 469 -21.51 14.46 -23.25
CA GLY A 469 -22.81 13.81 -23.31
C GLY A 469 -22.83 12.33 -22.92
N ARG A 470 -21.70 11.75 -22.51
CA ARG A 470 -21.65 10.42 -21.94
C ARG A 470 -21.84 10.49 -20.43
N SER A 471 -22.85 9.79 -19.92
CA SER A 471 -23.01 9.61 -18.47
C SER A 471 -22.26 8.35 -18.02
N ARG A 472 -21.55 8.45 -16.93
CA ARG A 472 -20.98 7.28 -16.24
C ARG A 472 -22.09 6.61 -15.43
N LEU A 473 -22.21 5.30 -15.54
CA LEU A 473 -23.05 4.52 -14.64
C LEU A 473 -22.33 4.33 -13.30
N PRO A 474 -23.08 4.35 -12.18
CA PRO A 474 -22.50 4.08 -10.88
C PRO A 474 -21.94 2.64 -10.81
N ASP A 475 -20.90 2.45 -10.02
CA ASP A 475 -20.42 1.10 -9.72
C ASP A 475 -21.52 0.29 -9.02
N LYS A 476 -21.81 -0.90 -9.55
CA LYS A 476 -22.90 -1.77 -9.08
C LYS A 476 -22.76 -2.25 -7.63
N TRP A 477 -21.54 -2.22 -7.09
CA TRP A 477 -21.25 -2.63 -5.72
C TRP A 477 -21.46 -1.52 -4.70
N GLN A 478 -21.68 -0.27 -5.17
CA GLN A 478 -21.98 0.84 -4.28
C GLN A 478 -23.38 0.70 -3.66
N PRO A 479 -23.53 0.99 -2.37
CA PRO A 479 -24.84 1.01 -1.72
C PRO A 479 -25.73 2.09 -2.34
N LYS A 480 -27.05 1.91 -2.20
CA LYS A 480 -28.05 2.81 -2.80
C LYS A 480 -27.80 4.28 -2.44
N TRP A 481 -27.45 4.57 -1.18
CA TRP A 481 -27.26 5.94 -0.72
C TRP A 481 -26.07 6.65 -1.41
N ILE A 482 -25.00 5.93 -1.81
CA ILE A 482 -23.89 6.48 -2.62
C ILE A 482 -24.38 6.79 -4.03
N ARG A 483 -25.16 5.91 -4.63
CA ARG A 483 -25.72 6.11 -5.97
C ARG A 483 -26.69 7.30 -5.99
N ASP A 484 -27.53 7.43 -4.96
CA ASP A 484 -28.42 8.58 -4.80
C ASP A 484 -27.62 9.88 -4.65
N LYS A 485 -26.55 9.87 -3.83
CA LYS A 485 -25.73 11.05 -3.53
C LYS A 485 -24.97 11.57 -4.78
N TYR A 486 -24.33 10.70 -5.55
CA TYR A 486 -23.44 11.10 -6.63
C TYR A 486 -23.98 10.90 -8.05
N PHE A 487 -25.09 10.21 -8.22
CA PHE A 487 -25.68 9.89 -9.53
C PHE A 487 -27.18 10.20 -9.62
N GLY A 488 -27.76 10.91 -8.65
CA GLY A 488 -29.17 11.28 -8.66
C GLY A 488 -30.11 10.07 -8.69
N GLY A 489 -29.73 8.95 -8.06
CA GLY A 489 -30.52 7.72 -7.98
C GLY A 489 -30.56 6.89 -9.27
N ARG A 490 -29.74 7.19 -10.27
CA ARG A 490 -29.66 6.37 -11.49
C ARG A 490 -29.18 4.95 -11.16
N ASP A 491 -29.95 3.96 -11.60
CA ASP A 491 -29.64 2.55 -11.42
C ASP A 491 -28.75 2.01 -12.55
N THR A 492 -27.90 1.04 -12.22
CA THR A 492 -27.24 0.24 -13.25
C THR A 492 -28.24 -0.70 -13.91
N PRO A 493 -28.14 -1.00 -15.22
CA PRO A 493 -29.03 -1.94 -15.90
C PRO A 493 -29.14 -3.32 -15.23
N ASP A 494 -28.12 -3.74 -14.46
CA ASP A 494 -28.08 -5.02 -13.73
C ASP A 494 -28.81 -5.01 -12.40
N SER A 495 -29.35 -3.87 -11.93
CA SER A 495 -30.09 -3.79 -10.66
C SER A 495 -31.53 -4.31 -10.75
N GLN A 496 -32.01 -4.58 -11.96
CA GLN A 496 -33.31 -5.23 -12.20
C GLN A 496 -33.09 -6.68 -12.66
N GLY A 497 -32.95 -7.59 -11.71
CA GLY A 497 -33.18 -9.01 -11.95
C GLY A 497 -31.97 -9.87 -12.29
N ASN A 498 -31.24 -10.25 -11.29
CA ASN A 498 -30.82 -11.65 -11.12
C ASN A 498 -30.72 -11.93 -9.62
N PRO A 499 -31.54 -12.83 -9.06
CA PRO A 499 -31.35 -13.25 -7.68
C PRO A 499 -29.97 -13.88 -7.60
N ALA A 500 -29.20 -13.44 -6.61
CA ALA A 500 -27.86 -13.85 -6.29
C ALA A 500 -27.52 -15.25 -6.84
N LYS A 501 -26.71 -15.33 -7.89
CA LYS A 501 -25.82 -16.49 -8.05
C LYS A 501 -24.92 -16.43 -6.82
N LYS A 502 -25.27 -17.25 -5.82
CA LYS A 502 -24.36 -17.69 -4.78
C LYS A 502 -23.11 -18.15 -5.49
N ARG A 503 -22.05 -17.36 -5.48
CA ARG A 503 -20.71 -17.87 -5.68
C ARG A 503 -20.36 -18.63 -4.40
N ASN A 504 -20.72 -19.92 -4.41
CA ASN A 504 -19.94 -20.89 -3.68
C ASN A 504 -18.57 -20.89 -4.35
N GLU A 505 -17.55 -20.46 -3.60
CA GLU A 505 -16.17 -20.98 -3.56
C GLU A 505 -15.25 -19.97 -2.90
#